data_b085592f81381a11128923bf97141ed6
#
_entry.id   b085592f81381a11128923bf97141ed6
#
_cell.length_a   1.000
_cell.length_b   1.000
_cell.length_c   1.000
_cell.angle_alpha   90.00
_cell.angle_beta   90.00
_cell.angle_gamma   90.00
#
_symmetry.space_group_name_H-M   'P 1'
#
loop_
_entity.id
_entity.type
_entity.pdbx_description
1 polymer ?
#
loop_
_entity_poly.entity_id
_entity_poly.type
_entity_poly.pdbx_seq_one_letter_code
_entity_poly.pdbx_strand_id
1 'polypeptide(L)' 'MVDYLIRIRMKKAKELLRNETYSIKQISGMVGYSEPNYFTWTFKKMEGMSPLKFRYEQAEGI' A
#
# COMPACT_ATOMS: atom_id res chain seq x y z
N MET A 1 11.81 12.82 10.69
CA MET A 1 11.97 12.76 9.26
C MET A 1 10.80 12.06 8.60
N VAL A 2 10.58 12.46 7.37
CA VAL A 2 9.44 11.97 6.61
C VAL A 2 9.54 10.48 6.34
N ASP A 3 10.75 9.97 6.17
CA ASP A 3 10.96 8.57 5.84
C ASP A 3 10.38 7.61 6.87
N TYR A 4 10.56 7.93 8.14
CA TYR A 4 10.07 7.05 9.18
C TYR A 4 8.55 6.89 9.10
N LEU A 5 7.86 8.00 8.90
CA LEU A 5 6.41 7.97 8.82
C LEU A 5 5.94 7.24 7.57
N ILE A 6 6.63 7.43 6.46
CA ILE A 6 6.28 6.76 5.23
C ILE A 6 6.46 5.25 5.38
N ARG A 7 7.53 4.82 6.04
CA ARG A 7 7.76 3.39 6.24
C ARG A 7 6.65 2.76 7.07
N ILE A 8 6.20 3.45 8.12
CA ILE A 8 5.12 2.94 8.95
C ILE A 8 3.85 2.81 8.12
N ARG A 9 3.55 3.81 7.31
CA ARG A 9 2.36 3.79 6.47
C ARG A 9 2.43 2.67 5.44
N MET A 10 3.59 2.47 4.85
CA MET A 10 3.74 1.40 3.85
C MET A 10 3.62 0.03 4.49
N LYS A 11 4.17 -0.13 5.68
CA LYS A 11 4.03 -1.39 6.40
C LYS A 11 2.56 -1.70 6.68
N LYS A 12 1.82 -0.69 7.13
CA LYS A 12 0.40 -0.87 7.39
C LYS A 12 -0.35 -1.19 6.10
N ALA A 13 0.01 -0.50 5.03
CA ALA A 13 -0.63 -0.74 3.73
C ALA A 13 -0.40 -2.18 3.27
N LYS A 14 0.80 -2.70 3.46
CA LYS A 14 1.08 -4.07 3.04
C LYS A 14 0.23 -5.06 3.82
N GLU A 15 0.04 -4.81 5.11
CA GLU A 15 -0.83 -5.67 5.91
C GLU A 15 -2.26 -5.61 5.43
N LEU A 16 -2.75 -4.42 5.11
CA LEU A 16 -4.11 -4.26 4.63
C LEU A 16 -4.31 -4.86 3.24
N LEU A 17 -3.27 -4.82 2.42
CA LEU A 17 -3.35 -5.37 1.08
C LEU A 17 -3.56 -6.88 1.07
N ARG A 18 -3.12 -7.55 2.12
CA ARG A 18 -3.33 -8.98 2.24
C ARG A 18 -4.81 -9.33 2.41
N ASN A 19 -5.59 -8.37 2.87
CA ASN A 19 -7.02 -8.58 3.07
C ASN A 19 -7.76 -8.10 1.83
N GLU A 20 -8.31 -9.03 1.05
CA GLU A 20 -8.97 -8.70 -0.21
C GLU A 20 -10.26 -7.92 -0.02
N THR A 21 -10.74 -7.82 1.21
CA THR A 21 -11.93 -7.04 1.50
C THR A 21 -11.73 -5.56 1.21
N TYR A 22 -10.51 -5.06 1.38
CA TYR A 22 -10.23 -3.65 1.21
C TYR A 22 -9.78 -3.35 -0.22
N SER A 23 -10.34 -2.27 -0.77
CA SER A 23 -9.88 -1.78 -2.07
C SER A 23 -8.65 -0.89 -1.87
N ILE A 24 -7.95 -0.61 -2.96
CA ILE A 24 -6.77 0.27 -2.90
C ILE A 24 -7.18 1.64 -2.38
N LYS A 25 -8.34 2.14 -2.83
CA LYS A 25 -8.83 3.44 -2.39
C LYS A 25 -9.08 3.44 -0.88
N GLN A 26 -9.68 2.38 -0.37
CA GLN A 26 -9.92 2.28 1.06
C GLN A 26 -8.62 2.24 1.84
N ILE A 27 -7.67 1.47 1.36
CA ILE A 27 -6.39 1.35 2.05
C ILE A 27 -5.66 2.68 2.08
N SER A 28 -5.68 3.43 0.97
CA SER A 28 -5.00 4.72 0.94
C SER A 28 -5.56 5.65 2.02
N GLY A 29 -6.88 5.67 2.18
CA GLY A 29 -7.49 6.48 3.23
C GLY A 29 -7.16 5.99 4.62
N MET A 30 -7.10 4.67 4.79
CA MET A 30 -6.81 4.10 6.10
C MET A 30 -5.38 4.36 6.56
N VAL A 31 -4.44 4.49 5.63
CA VAL A 31 -3.06 4.77 6.01
C VAL A 31 -2.74 6.27 5.98
N GLY A 32 -3.75 7.11 5.74
CA GLY A 32 -3.56 8.55 5.89
C GLY A 32 -3.32 9.31 4.61
N TYR A 33 -3.56 8.71 3.45
CA TYR A 33 -3.43 9.41 2.17
C TYR A 33 -4.81 9.77 1.66
N SER A 34 -5.01 11.04 1.33
CA SER A 34 -6.30 11.47 0.81
C SER A 34 -6.45 11.17 -0.67
N GLU A 35 -5.34 10.97 -1.38
CA GLU A 35 -5.38 10.70 -2.82
C GLU A 35 -4.88 9.30 -3.11
N PRO A 36 -5.73 8.42 -3.65
CA PRO A 36 -5.28 7.07 -3.99
C PRO A 36 -4.13 7.06 -5.00
N ASN A 37 -4.13 8.02 -5.92
CA ASN A 37 -3.04 8.10 -6.91
C ASN A 37 -1.72 8.40 -6.23
N TYR A 38 -1.73 9.30 -5.27
CA TYR A 38 -0.50 9.63 -4.55
C TYR A 38 -0.03 8.43 -3.72
N PHE A 39 -0.96 7.74 -3.09
CA PHE A 39 -0.62 6.54 -2.34
C PHE A 39 0.01 5.50 -3.25
N THR A 40 -0.59 5.25 -4.40
CA THR A 40 -0.07 4.28 -5.36
C THR A 40 1.34 4.66 -5.80
N TRP A 41 1.54 5.93 -6.10
CA TRP A 41 2.86 6.41 -6.52
C TRP A 41 3.90 6.20 -5.42
N THR A 42 3.54 6.55 -4.19
CA THR A 42 4.45 6.39 -3.07
C THR A 42 4.76 4.93 -2.82
N PHE A 43 3.75 4.09 -2.85
CA PHE A 43 3.93 2.66 -2.63
C PHE A 43 4.87 2.08 -3.69
N LYS A 44 4.63 2.44 -4.95
CA LYS A 44 5.47 1.93 -6.02
C LYS A 44 6.91 2.37 -5.85
N LYS A 45 7.11 3.61 -5.43
CA LYS A 45 8.44 4.13 -5.22
C LYS A 45 9.17 3.43 -4.07
N MET A 46 8.45 3.15 -3.00
CA MET A 46 9.04 2.55 -1.82
C MET A 46 9.20 1.04 -1.94
N GLU A 47 8.25 0.37 -2.57
CA GLU A 47 8.23 -1.08 -2.62
C GLU A 47 8.67 -1.64 -3.96
N GLY A 48 8.79 -0.81 -4.99
CA GLY A 48 9.21 -1.27 -6.30
C GLY A 48 8.10 -1.83 -7.16
N MET A 49 6.88 -1.83 -6.67
CA MET A 49 5.73 -2.33 -7.44
C MET A 49 4.47 -1.65 -6.94
N SER A 50 3.43 -1.64 -7.79
CA SER A 50 2.17 -1.03 -7.41
C SER A 50 1.49 -1.84 -6.30
N PRO A 51 0.59 -1.20 -5.54
CA PRO A 51 -0.13 -1.94 -4.50
C PRO A 51 -0.95 -3.10 -5.06
N LEU A 52 -1.54 -2.91 -6.23
CA LEU A 52 -2.33 -3.96 -6.84
C LEU A 52 -1.48 -5.16 -7.22
N LYS A 53 -0.32 -4.89 -7.79
CA LYS A 53 0.61 -5.95 -8.15
C LYS A 53 1.11 -6.66 -6.89
N PHE A 54 1.38 -5.92 -5.85
CA PHE A 54 1.82 -6.51 -4.59
C PHE A 54 0.76 -7.49 -4.07
N ARG A 55 -0.51 -7.11 -4.15
CA ARG A 55 -1.60 -7.97 -3.70
C ARG A 55 -1.64 -9.27 -4.51
N TYR A 56 -1.50 -9.15 -5.82
CA TYR A 56 -1.51 -10.35 -6.68
C TYR A 56 -0.35 -11.26 -6.37
N GLU A 57 0.83 -10.71 -6.14
CA GLU A 57 1.99 -11.52 -5.85
C GLU A 57 1.87 -12.20 -4.50
N GLN A 58 1.27 -11.54 -3.53
CA GLN A 58 1.03 -12.16 -2.24
C GLN A 58 0.05 -13.33 -2.38
N ALA A 59 -0.94 -13.18 -3.21
CA ALA A 59 -1.92 -14.24 -3.42
C ALA A 59 -1.29 -15.47 -4.07
N GLU A 60 -0.31 -15.25 -4.95
CA GLU A 60 0.36 -16.34 -5.64
C GLU A 60 1.57 -16.86 -4.90
N GLY A 61 2.00 -16.15 -3.88
CA GLY A 61 3.24 -16.46 -3.19
C GLY A 61 3.19 -17.67 -2.28
N ILE A 62 2.20 -18.47 -2.40
CA ILE A 62 2.05 -19.65 -1.54
C ILE A 62 2.79 -20.88 -2.08
#